data_4f8924466226bc16f2013f94000c49c0
#
_entry.id   4f8924466226bc16f2013f94000c49c0
#
_cell.length_a   1.000
_cell.length_b   1.000
_cell.length_c   1.000
_cell.angle_alpha   90.00
_cell.angle_beta   90.00
_cell.angle_gamma   90.00
#
_symmetry.space_group_name_H-M   'P 1'
#
loop_
_entity.id
_entity.type
_entity.pdbx_description
1 polymer ?
#
loop_
_entity_poly.entity_id
_entity_poly.type
_entity_poly.pdbx_seq_one_letter_code
_entity_poly.pdbx_strand_id
1 'polypeptide(L)'
;RQRQMCIRDRTKTDAVIEALKGKDKKAKDEQLRLLERAYHGFANDNYSADVDRKIAKVMLKEYRRQVAPKAQPAYFEQIDKKFKGDTDSFVDYLFEKSIFGSEDNFNKFLARPSVKALENDPMILFAKSVRAEEVSLKDSLKEFEDGYAMAHRSYVKGLLAMYGDRANFPDANFTLRLTYGKVLPYEPADGVEYGYYTTLKGAMEK
;
A
#
# COMPACT_ATOMS: atom_id res chain seq x y z
N ARG A 1 -1.14 0.76 -3.23
CA ARG A 1 -0.34 2.02 -3.09
C ARG A 1 -0.21 2.48 -1.64
N GLN A 2 -1.27 2.45 -0.82
CA GLN A 2 -1.21 2.84 0.60
C GLN A 2 -0.29 1.96 1.45
N ARG A 3 -0.28 0.63 1.25
CA ARG A 3 0.66 -0.27 1.94
C ARG A 3 2.14 0.02 1.66
N GLN A 4 2.46 0.45 0.46
CA GLN A 4 3.84 0.82 0.08
C GLN A 4 4.33 2.09 0.79
N MET A 5 3.42 2.93 1.24
CA MET A 5 3.74 4.20 1.85
C MET A 5 4.17 4.09 3.30
N CYS A 6 3.43 3.36 4.14
CA CYS A 6 3.87 3.09 5.51
C CYS A 6 5.25 2.41 5.55
N ILE A 7 5.57 1.58 4.55
CA ILE A 7 6.88 0.91 4.42
C ILE A 7 7.94 1.90 3.92
N ARG A 8 7.61 2.77 2.99
CA ARG A 8 8.52 3.75 2.38
C ARG A 8 8.84 4.91 3.33
N ASP A 9 7.88 5.33 4.13
CA ASP A 9 8.06 6.41 5.12
C ASP A 9 8.83 5.96 6.35
N ARG A 10 8.84 4.66 6.66
CA ARG A 10 9.64 4.10 7.74
C ARG A 10 11.14 4.25 7.51
N THR A 11 11.64 4.01 6.32
CA THR A 11 13.05 4.23 5.99
C THR A 11 13.43 5.70 6.14
N LYS A 12 12.48 6.59 5.87
CA LYS A 12 12.67 8.02 6.07
C LYS A 12 12.65 8.42 7.55
N THR A 13 11.73 7.85 8.34
CA THR A 13 11.69 8.12 9.79
C THR A 13 12.92 7.60 10.51
N ASP A 14 13.44 6.43 10.15
CA ASP A 14 14.68 5.91 10.72
C ASP A 14 15.88 6.81 10.37
N ALA A 15 15.96 7.30 9.12
CA ALA A 15 16.98 8.27 8.71
C ALA A 15 16.87 9.61 9.46
N VAL A 16 15.65 10.09 9.71
CA VAL A 16 15.41 11.29 10.53
C VAL A 16 15.85 11.06 11.99
N ILE A 17 15.52 9.91 12.57
CA ILE A 17 15.93 9.55 13.92
C ILE A 17 17.46 9.57 14.04
N GLU A 18 18.16 8.94 13.12
CA GLU A 18 19.62 8.92 13.10
C GLU A 18 20.21 10.33 12.92
N ALA A 19 19.65 11.12 12.01
CA ALA A 19 20.08 12.51 11.84
C ALA A 19 19.83 13.36 13.08
N LEU A 20 18.70 13.18 13.78
CA LEU A 20 18.38 13.88 15.01
C LEU A 20 19.30 13.49 16.18
N LYS A 21 19.79 12.25 16.24
CA LYS A 21 20.78 11.78 17.21
C LYS A 21 22.17 12.33 16.91
N GLY A 22 22.47 12.62 15.64
CA GLY A 22 23.73 13.17 15.20
C GLY A 22 23.93 14.63 15.62
N LYS A 23 25.15 15.16 15.40
CA LYS A 23 25.50 16.57 15.68
C LYS A 23 25.46 17.46 14.41
N ASP A 24 25.31 16.87 13.23
CA ASP A 24 25.32 17.59 11.98
C ASP A 24 23.98 18.27 11.70
N LYS A 25 23.97 19.59 11.77
CA LYS A 25 22.79 20.41 11.52
C LYS A 25 22.30 20.30 10.07
N LYS A 26 23.21 20.23 9.10
CA LYS A 26 22.84 20.13 7.68
C LYS A 26 22.13 18.82 7.38
N ALA A 27 22.63 17.71 7.91
CA ALA A 27 22.01 16.41 7.79
C ALA A 27 20.60 16.38 8.42
N LYS A 28 20.42 17.02 9.58
CA LYS A 28 19.10 17.16 10.21
C LYS A 28 18.12 17.92 9.32
N ASP A 29 18.51 19.09 8.85
CA ASP A 29 17.64 19.94 8.04
C ASP A 29 17.28 19.26 6.72
N GLU A 30 18.22 18.54 6.12
CA GLU A 30 17.97 17.78 4.88
C GLU A 30 16.98 16.63 5.12
N GLN A 31 17.18 15.82 6.15
CA GLN A 31 16.27 14.70 6.44
C GLN A 31 14.86 15.16 6.83
N LEU A 32 14.73 16.27 7.56
CA LEU A 32 13.44 16.86 7.86
C LEU A 32 12.73 17.37 6.59
N ARG A 33 13.45 18.03 5.68
CA ARG A 33 12.89 18.45 4.37
C ARG A 33 12.46 17.27 3.50
N LEU A 34 13.21 16.17 3.52
CA LEU A 34 12.84 14.96 2.80
C LEU A 34 11.58 14.31 3.39
N LEU A 35 11.46 14.32 4.72
CA LEU A 35 10.26 13.84 5.40
C LEU A 35 9.04 14.73 5.08
N GLU A 36 9.20 16.04 5.14
CA GLU A 36 8.17 17.03 4.82
C GLU A 36 7.69 16.87 3.36
N ARG A 37 8.62 16.78 2.42
CA ARG A 37 8.27 16.54 1.00
C ARG A 37 7.53 15.22 0.83
N ALA A 38 7.92 14.19 1.56
CA ALA A 38 7.24 12.90 1.51
C ALA A 38 5.82 12.98 2.06
N TYR A 39 5.64 13.67 3.17
CA TYR A 39 4.32 13.87 3.78
C TYR A 39 3.39 14.64 2.84
N HIS A 40 3.81 15.80 2.32
CA HIS A 40 2.99 16.59 1.40
C HIS A 40 2.79 15.92 0.03
N GLY A 41 3.75 15.13 -0.44
CA GLY A 41 3.58 14.32 -1.65
C GLY A 41 2.52 13.22 -1.51
N PHE A 42 2.19 12.88 -0.28
CA PHE A 42 1.12 11.94 0.05
C PHE A 42 -0.18 12.67 0.42
N ALA A 43 -0.13 13.60 1.36
CA ALA A 43 -1.25 14.41 1.80
C ALA A 43 -1.59 15.47 0.73
N ASN A 44 -1.80 15.01 -0.52
CA ASN A 44 -2.21 15.85 -1.63
C ASN A 44 -3.74 15.88 -1.73
N ASP A 45 -4.28 16.64 -2.68
CA ASP A 45 -5.72 16.83 -2.90
C ASP A 45 -6.52 15.53 -3.09
N ASN A 46 -5.86 14.42 -3.35
CA ASN A 46 -6.50 13.10 -3.52
C ASN A 46 -6.53 12.27 -2.22
N TYR A 47 -5.96 12.75 -1.12
CA TYR A 47 -5.97 12.07 0.17
C TYR A 47 -7.07 12.60 1.08
N SER A 48 -7.85 11.70 1.65
CA SER A 48 -8.84 12.01 2.67
C SER A 48 -8.57 11.18 3.93
N ALA A 49 -8.14 11.84 4.99
CA ALA A 49 -7.87 11.19 6.27
C ALA A 49 -9.11 10.50 6.86
N ASP A 50 -10.29 11.09 6.68
CA ASP A 50 -11.55 10.51 7.16
C ASP A 50 -11.93 9.22 6.44
N VAL A 51 -11.71 9.18 5.12
CA VAL A 51 -11.95 7.97 4.33
C VAL A 51 -10.95 6.88 4.71
N ASP A 52 -9.67 7.22 4.82
CA ASP A 52 -8.61 6.29 5.19
C ASP A 52 -8.84 5.71 6.60
N ARG A 53 -9.25 6.55 7.56
CA ARG A 53 -9.64 6.15 8.93
C ARG A 53 -10.79 5.14 8.92
N LYS A 54 -11.84 5.37 8.13
CA LYS A 54 -12.97 4.44 7.98
C LYS A 54 -12.53 3.11 7.37
N ILE A 55 -11.72 3.16 6.30
CA ILE A 55 -11.17 1.96 5.66
C ILE A 55 -10.29 1.19 6.65
N ALA A 56 -9.42 1.87 7.39
CA ALA A 56 -8.55 1.25 8.39
C ALA A 56 -9.35 0.50 9.47
N LYS A 57 -10.45 1.09 9.97
CA LYS A 57 -11.34 0.44 10.94
C LYS A 57 -11.89 -0.88 10.42
N VAL A 58 -12.47 -0.87 9.22
CA VAL A 58 -13.04 -2.07 8.60
C VAL A 58 -11.96 -3.12 8.33
N MET A 59 -10.85 -2.70 7.75
CA MET A 59 -9.76 -3.62 7.38
C MET A 59 -9.07 -4.26 8.60
N LEU A 60 -8.80 -3.49 9.66
CA LEU A 60 -8.19 -4.05 10.87
C LEU A 60 -9.13 -5.00 11.60
N LYS A 61 -10.40 -4.66 11.68
CA LYS A 61 -11.43 -5.52 12.29
C LYS A 61 -11.53 -6.85 11.56
N GLU A 62 -11.58 -6.80 10.23
CA GLU A 62 -11.64 -8.00 9.41
C GLU A 62 -10.34 -8.82 9.49
N TYR A 63 -9.18 -8.17 9.48
CA TYR A 63 -7.89 -8.82 9.66
C TYR A 63 -7.83 -9.59 11.00
N ARG A 64 -8.26 -8.96 12.10
CA ARG A 64 -8.29 -9.63 13.41
C ARG A 64 -9.26 -10.80 13.46
N ARG A 65 -10.35 -10.74 12.71
CA ARG A 65 -11.33 -11.82 12.62
C ARG A 65 -10.80 -13.04 11.87
N GLN A 66 -10.01 -12.80 10.79
CA GLN A 66 -9.57 -13.87 9.90
C GLN A 66 -8.21 -14.45 10.29
N VAL A 67 -7.32 -13.67 10.87
CA VAL A 67 -5.95 -14.08 11.18
C VAL A 67 -5.86 -14.59 12.61
N ALA A 68 -5.30 -15.80 12.77
CA ALA A 68 -5.09 -16.38 14.10
C ALA A 68 -4.28 -15.43 15.00
N PRO A 69 -4.61 -15.28 16.30
CA PRO A 69 -3.94 -14.33 17.20
C PRO A 69 -2.42 -14.45 17.24
N LYS A 70 -1.90 -15.67 17.15
CA LYS A 70 -0.44 -15.95 17.14
C LYS A 70 0.29 -15.43 15.89
N ALA A 71 -0.44 -15.16 14.80
CA ALA A 71 0.11 -14.65 13.55
C ALA A 71 -0.26 -13.17 13.33
N GLN A 72 -0.80 -12.52 14.36
CA GLN A 72 -1.07 -11.09 14.32
C GLN A 72 0.16 -10.30 14.80
N PRO A 73 0.39 -9.09 14.27
CA PRO A 73 1.49 -8.23 14.73
C PRO A 73 1.45 -7.99 16.24
N ALA A 74 2.60 -8.07 16.91
CA ALA A 74 2.68 -7.95 18.37
C ALA A 74 2.07 -6.65 18.91
N TYR A 75 2.10 -5.56 18.15
CA TYR A 75 1.50 -4.29 18.56
C TYR A 75 -0.02 -4.38 18.77
N PHE A 76 -0.70 -5.40 18.20
CA PHE A 76 -2.12 -5.64 18.41
C PHE A 76 -2.47 -5.99 19.86
N GLU A 77 -1.52 -6.42 20.67
CA GLU A 77 -1.74 -6.55 22.11
C GLU A 77 -2.19 -5.23 22.76
N GLN A 78 -1.82 -4.08 22.17
CA GLN A 78 -2.28 -2.79 22.66
C GLN A 78 -3.79 -2.62 22.50
N ILE A 79 -4.39 -3.23 21.48
CA ILE A 79 -5.85 -3.20 21.26
C ILE A 79 -6.55 -3.88 22.44
N ASP A 80 -6.03 -5.03 22.86
CA ASP A 80 -6.61 -5.78 23.97
C ASP A 80 -6.32 -5.12 25.33
N LYS A 81 -5.08 -4.67 25.56
CA LYS A 81 -4.64 -4.09 26.84
C LYS A 81 -5.21 -2.69 27.10
N LYS A 82 -5.20 -1.80 26.09
CA LYS A 82 -5.60 -0.39 26.24
C LYS A 82 -7.02 -0.10 25.79
N PHE A 83 -7.51 -0.81 24.79
CA PHE A 83 -8.80 -0.55 24.15
C PHE A 83 -9.81 -1.67 24.39
N LYS A 84 -9.51 -2.64 25.26
CA LYS A 84 -10.40 -3.77 25.60
C LYS A 84 -10.94 -4.55 24.39
N GLY A 85 -10.09 -4.68 23.36
CA GLY A 85 -10.44 -5.35 22.10
C GLY A 85 -11.12 -4.45 21.06
N ASP A 86 -11.43 -3.20 21.39
CA ASP A 86 -12.06 -2.26 20.44
C ASP A 86 -11.07 -1.74 19.41
N THR A 87 -11.18 -2.31 18.21
CA THR A 87 -10.34 -1.96 17.07
C THR A 87 -10.63 -0.55 16.54
N ASP A 88 -11.87 -0.09 16.64
CA ASP A 88 -12.27 1.22 16.13
C ASP A 88 -11.64 2.35 16.97
N SER A 89 -11.70 2.23 18.30
CA SER A 89 -11.03 3.17 19.21
C SER A 89 -9.51 3.14 19.06
N PHE A 90 -8.93 1.98 18.76
CA PHE A 90 -7.50 1.90 18.47
C PHE A 90 -7.12 2.65 17.19
N VAL A 91 -7.89 2.50 16.11
CA VAL A 91 -7.65 3.26 14.87
C VAL A 91 -7.81 4.76 15.12
N ASP A 92 -8.84 5.17 15.84
CA ASP A 92 -9.03 6.56 16.22
C ASP A 92 -7.81 7.11 16.98
N TYR A 93 -7.30 6.36 17.94
CA TYR A 93 -6.08 6.71 18.66
C TYR A 93 -4.86 6.87 17.73
N LEU A 94 -4.68 5.98 16.73
CA LEU A 94 -3.59 6.10 15.77
C LEU A 94 -3.65 7.43 15.01
N PHE A 95 -4.82 7.78 14.48
CA PHE A 95 -4.99 9.02 13.70
C PHE A 95 -4.92 10.29 14.57
N GLU A 96 -5.38 10.24 15.80
CA GLU A 96 -5.39 11.41 16.69
C GLU A 96 -4.03 11.71 17.33
N LYS A 97 -3.25 10.66 17.65
CA LYS A 97 -2.01 10.79 18.43
C LYS A 97 -0.74 10.74 17.60
N SER A 98 -0.80 10.19 16.39
CA SER A 98 0.37 10.15 15.52
C SER A 98 0.73 11.52 14.96
N ILE A 99 2.03 11.73 14.80
CA ILE A 99 2.61 12.84 14.05
C ILE A 99 2.03 12.89 12.62
N PHE A 100 1.77 11.74 12.02
CA PHE A 100 1.28 11.61 10.64
C PHE A 100 -0.25 11.57 10.53
N GLY A 101 -0.97 11.68 11.62
CA GLY A 101 -2.42 11.57 11.65
C GLY A 101 -3.17 12.81 11.16
N SER A 102 -2.53 13.98 11.20
CA SER A 102 -3.05 15.24 10.69
C SER A 102 -1.93 16.22 10.35
N GLU A 103 -2.22 17.17 9.46
CA GLU A 103 -1.28 18.23 9.11
C GLU A 103 -0.87 19.07 10.33
N ASP A 104 -1.78 19.34 11.23
CA ASP A 104 -1.50 20.07 12.47
C ASP A 104 -0.50 19.32 13.35
N ASN A 105 -0.65 18.01 13.49
CA ASN A 105 0.29 17.20 14.27
C ASN A 105 1.67 17.17 13.62
N PHE A 106 1.69 17.06 12.30
CA PHE A 106 2.93 17.05 11.54
C PHE A 106 3.68 18.39 11.65
N ASN A 107 2.98 19.51 11.51
CA ASN A 107 3.54 20.85 11.65
C ASN A 107 4.06 21.11 13.07
N LYS A 108 3.35 20.65 14.09
CA LYS A 108 3.84 20.71 15.50
C LYS A 108 5.14 19.93 15.69
N PHE A 109 5.25 18.77 15.04
CA PHE A 109 6.48 17.98 15.07
C PHE A 109 7.62 18.71 14.34
N LEU A 110 7.37 19.27 13.14
CA LEU A 110 8.39 20.03 12.41
C LEU A 110 8.90 21.26 13.18
N ALA A 111 8.03 21.91 13.94
CA ALA A 111 8.42 23.05 14.77
C ALA A 111 9.35 22.66 15.94
N ARG A 112 9.23 21.43 16.46
CA ARG A 112 10.06 20.89 17.54
C ARG A 112 10.39 19.42 17.31
N PRO A 113 11.27 19.09 16.36
CA PRO A 113 11.61 17.71 16.04
C PRO A 113 12.28 17.01 17.24
N SER A 114 11.82 15.81 17.56
CA SER A 114 12.31 15.04 18.69
C SER A 114 12.39 13.56 18.35
N VAL A 115 13.53 12.96 18.68
CA VAL A 115 13.73 11.51 18.59
C VAL A 115 12.67 10.76 19.37
N LYS A 116 12.41 11.19 20.61
CA LYS A 116 11.41 10.57 21.48
C LYS A 116 10.00 10.60 20.87
N ALA A 117 9.64 11.66 20.16
CA ALA A 117 8.34 11.78 19.49
C ALA A 117 8.19 10.74 18.38
N LEU A 118 9.23 10.53 17.57
CA LEU A 118 9.22 9.52 16.50
C LEU A 118 9.28 8.09 17.04
N GLU A 119 10.13 7.83 18.04
CA GLU A 119 10.29 6.49 18.62
C GLU A 119 9.03 6.00 19.35
N ASN A 120 8.20 6.91 19.86
CA ASN A 120 6.95 6.59 20.57
C ASN A 120 5.69 6.87 19.74
N ASP A 121 5.83 7.24 18.49
CA ASP A 121 4.68 7.48 17.61
C ASP A 121 3.87 6.20 17.37
N PRO A 122 2.56 6.21 17.64
CA PRO A 122 1.76 4.99 17.56
C PRO A 122 1.64 4.42 16.15
N MET A 123 1.59 5.25 15.10
CA MET A 123 1.59 4.73 13.72
C MET A 123 2.94 4.14 13.31
N ILE A 124 4.05 4.75 13.75
CA ILE A 124 5.39 4.20 13.50
C ILE A 124 5.55 2.86 14.21
N LEU A 125 5.16 2.77 15.48
CA LEU A 125 5.24 1.52 16.25
C LEU A 125 4.35 0.42 15.63
N PHE A 126 3.15 0.77 15.24
CA PHE A 126 2.25 -0.13 14.52
C PHE A 126 2.86 -0.63 13.20
N ALA A 127 3.36 0.29 12.36
CA ALA A 127 3.99 -0.06 11.09
C ALA A 127 5.24 -0.94 11.26
N LYS A 128 6.06 -0.66 12.29
CA LYS A 128 7.23 -1.48 12.63
C LYS A 128 6.83 -2.90 13.03
N SER A 129 5.77 -3.05 13.82
CA SER A 129 5.26 -4.36 14.24
C SER A 129 4.71 -5.17 13.06
N VAL A 130 3.93 -4.54 12.17
CA VAL A 130 3.44 -5.19 10.95
C VAL A 130 4.61 -5.65 10.06
N ARG A 131 5.64 -4.81 9.94
CA ARG A 131 6.81 -5.16 9.13
C ARG A 131 7.63 -6.30 9.73
N ALA A 132 7.76 -6.35 11.05
CA ALA A 132 8.46 -7.44 11.72
C ALA A 132 7.75 -8.78 11.44
N GLU A 133 6.41 -8.80 11.49
CA GLU A 133 5.63 -9.98 11.14
C GLU A 133 5.78 -10.36 9.66
N GLU A 134 5.75 -9.38 8.75
CA GLU A 134 5.96 -9.63 7.32
C GLU A 134 7.34 -10.26 7.03
N VAL A 135 8.39 -9.79 7.71
CA VAL A 135 9.75 -10.35 7.56
C VAL A 135 9.79 -11.78 8.09
N SER A 136 9.23 -12.02 9.28
CA SER A 136 9.15 -13.35 9.89
C SER A 136 8.42 -14.34 8.99
N LEU A 137 7.30 -13.92 8.39
CA LEU A 137 6.55 -14.76 7.45
C LEU A 137 7.34 -15.04 6.18
N LYS A 138 8.03 -14.06 5.62
CA LYS A 138 8.89 -14.29 4.44
C LYS A 138 9.99 -15.29 4.71
N ASP A 139 10.67 -15.15 5.84
CA ASP A 139 11.75 -16.06 6.21
C ASP A 139 11.24 -17.49 6.38
N SER A 140 10.05 -17.66 6.97
CA SER A 140 9.43 -18.99 7.15
C SER A 140 8.90 -19.61 5.85
N LEU A 141 8.58 -18.78 4.83
CA LEU A 141 8.05 -19.24 3.55
C LEU A 141 9.11 -19.44 2.46
N LYS A 142 10.36 -19.04 2.72
CA LYS A 142 11.42 -19.05 1.70
C LYS A 142 11.61 -20.40 1.03
N GLU A 143 11.64 -21.47 1.81
CA GLU A 143 11.77 -22.84 1.29
C GLU A 143 10.60 -23.22 0.37
N PHE A 144 9.38 -22.80 0.73
CA PHE A 144 8.19 -23.04 -0.08
C PHE A 144 8.16 -22.19 -1.36
N GLU A 145 8.69 -20.95 -1.31
CA GLU A 145 8.78 -20.09 -2.49
C GLU A 145 9.68 -20.70 -3.57
N ASP A 146 10.81 -21.28 -3.20
CA ASP A 146 11.70 -21.96 -4.14
C ASP A 146 11.05 -23.20 -4.77
N GLY A 147 10.39 -24.03 -3.97
CA GLY A 147 9.61 -25.17 -4.43
C GLY A 147 8.45 -24.76 -5.35
N TYR A 148 7.72 -23.72 -4.99
CA TYR A 148 6.64 -23.15 -5.80
C TYR A 148 7.15 -22.66 -7.16
N ALA A 149 8.28 -21.94 -7.20
CA ALA A 149 8.85 -21.43 -8.44
C ALA A 149 9.22 -22.56 -9.41
N MET A 150 9.76 -23.66 -8.92
CA MET A 150 10.07 -24.85 -9.72
C MET A 150 8.79 -25.53 -10.23
N ALA A 151 7.82 -25.74 -9.36
CA ALA A 151 6.53 -26.34 -9.71
C ALA A 151 5.78 -25.50 -10.76
N HIS A 152 5.75 -24.17 -10.59
CA HIS A 152 5.12 -23.24 -11.52
C HIS A 152 5.78 -23.27 -12.91
N ARG A 153 7.13 -23.32 -12.99
CA ARG A 153 7.84 -23.48 -14.27
C ARG A 153 7.46 -24.78 -14.98
N SER A 154 7.39 -25.88 -14.23
CA SER A 154 6.99 -27.18 -14.77
C SER A 154 5.54 -27.18 -15.25
N TYR A 155 4.65 -26.57 -14.51
CA TYR A 155 3.25 -26.37 -14.90
C TYR A 155 3.10 -25.55 -16.19
N VAL A 156 3.78 -24.41 -16.27
CA VAL A 156 3.75 -23.57 -17.49
C VAL A 156 4.35 -24.31 -18.68
N LYS A 157 5.45 -25.05 -18.49
CA LYS A 157 6.02 -25.90 -19.54
C LYS A 157 5.01 -26.93 -20.05
N GLY A 158 4.27 -27.57 -19.15
CA GLY A 158 3.20 -28.50 -19.51
C GLY A 158 2.07 -27.84 -20.30
N LEU A 159 1.62 -26.64 -19.87
CA LEU A 159 0.61 -25.87 -20.60
C LEU A 159 1.07 -25.51 -22.02
N LEU A 160 2.30 -25.03 -22.18
CA LEU A 160 2.85 -24.68 -23.50
C LEU A 160 2.93 -25.91 -24.41
N ALA A 161 3.34 -27.07 -23.89
CA ALA A 161 3.34 -28.30 -24.65
C ALA A 161 1.93 -28.77 -25.03
N MET A 162 0.94 -28.57 -24.18
CA MET A 162 -0.46 -28.93 -24.42
C MET A 162 -1.13 -28.05 -25.46
N TYR A 163 -0.85 -26.75 -25.43
CA TYR A 163 -1.47 -25.79 -26.35
C TYR A 163 -0.76 -25.68 -27.71
N GLY A 164 0.43 -26.25 -27.87
CA GLY A 164 1.15 -26.34 -29.15
C GLY A 164 1.35 -24.98 -29.82
N ASP A 165 0.88 -24.86 -31.07
CA ASP A 165 1.09 -23.66 -31.90
C ASP A 165 0.16 -22.48 -31.60
N ARG A 166 -0.64 -22.56 -30.54
CA ARG A 166 -1.45 -21.39 -30.14
C ARG A 166 -0.55 -20.26 -29.71
N ALA A 167 -0.91 -19.03 -30.16
CA ALA A 167 -0.20 -17.84 -29.74
C ALA A 167 -0.33 -17.64 -28.22
N ASN A 168 0.78 -17.83 -27.51
CA ASN A 168 0.89 -17.58 -26.07
C ASN A 168 1.70 -16.31 -25.85
N PHE A 169 1.13 -15.38 -25.12
CA PHE A 169 1.78 -14.13 -24.79
C PHE A 169 2.19 -14.13 -23.31
N PRO A 170 3.43 -13.73 -22.99
CA PRO A 170 3.84 -13.59 -21.60
C PRO A 170 3.05 -12.47 -20.92
N ASP A 171 2.93 -12.54 -19.61
CA ASP A 171 2.45 -11.43 -18.80
C ASP A 171 3.37 -10.21 -18.93
N ALA A 172 2.90 -9.04 -18.48
CA ALA A 172 3.65 -7.79 -18.56
C ALA A 172 5.01 -7.91 -17.84
N ASN A 173 6.10 -7.75 -18.61
CA ASN A 173 7.48 -7.90 -18.14
C ASN A 173 8.35 -6.67 -18.39
N PHE A 174 7.71 -5.48 -18.49
CA PHE A 174 8.35 -4.19 -18.82
C PHE A 174 8.96 -4.09 -20.23
N THR A 175 8.75 -5.07 -21.10
CA THR A 175 9.08 -4.93 -22.53
C THR A 175 7.99 -4.14 -23.26
N LEU A 176 8.39 -3.46 -24.34
CA LEU A 176 7.44 -2.74 -25.17
C LEU A 176 6.48 -3.72 -25.85
N ARG A 177 5.18 -3.50 -25.68
CA ARG A 177 4.14 -4.28 -26.35
C ARG A 177 3.29 -3.35 -27.20
N LEU A 178 3.21 -3.65 -28.50
CA LEU A 178 2.35 -2.93 -29.43
C LEU A 178 1.04 -3.69 -29.61
N THR A 179 -0.08 -3.02 -29.41
CA THR A 179 -1.40 -3.51 -29.79
C THR A 179 -1.95 -2.59 -30.87
N TYR A 180 -2.52 -3.18 -31.91
CA TYR A 180 -3.13 -2.45 -33.02
C TYR A 180 -4.34 -3.19 -33.54
N GLY A 181 -5.21 -2.46 -34.23
CA GLY A 181 -6.42 -3.02 -34.84
C GLY A 181 -7.08 -2.02 -35.78
N LYS A 182 -8.06 -2.49 -36.54
CA LYS A 182 -8.93 -1.64 -37.34
C LYS A 182 -10.19 -1.34 -36.56
N VAL A 183 -10.69 -0.11 -36.69
CA VAL A 183 -12.01 0.24 -36.17
C VAL A 183 -13.03 -0.24 -37.19
N LEU A 184 -13.86 -1.19 -36.80
CA LEU A 184 -14.85 -1.83 -37.66
C LEU A 184 -16.26 -1.72 -37.03
N PRO A 185 -17.33 -1.77 -37.83
CA PRO A 185 -18.67 -1.94 -37.29
C PRO A 185 -18.80 -3.31 -36.58
N TYR A 186 -19.78 -3.45 -35.73
CA TYR A 186 -20.10 -4.71 -35.04
C TYR A 186 -21.60 -4.85 -34.81
N GLU A 187 -22.06 -6.08 -34.71
CA GLU A 187 -23.46 -6.45 -34.44
C GLU A 187 -23.58 -6.92 -32.97
N PRO A 188 -24.07 -6.08 -32.05
CA PRO A 188 -24.21 -6.44 -30.65
C PRO A 188 -25.38 -7.37 -30.35
N ALA A 189 -26.39 -7.39 -31.24
CA ALA A 189 -27.57 -8.24 -31.15
C ALA A 189 -28.17 -8.47 -32.54
N ASP A 190 -29.04 -9.46 -32.66
CA ASP A 190 -29.75 -9.76 -33.88
C ASP A 190 -30.55 -8.53 -34.38
N GLY A 191 -30.33 -8.17 -35.67
CA GLY A 191 -30.96 -7.01 -36.28
C GLY A 191 -30.45 -5.64 -35.85
N VAL A 192 -29.31 -5.56 -35.10
CA VAL A 192 -28.69 -4.31 -34.63
C VAL A 192 -27.26 -4.22 -35.13
N GLU A 193 -26.98 -3.22 -35.95
CA GLU A 193 -25.63 -2.93 -36.44
C GLU A 193 -25.15 -1.57 -35.93
N TYR A 194 -23.97 -1.53 -35.26
CA TYR A 194 -23.29 -0.30 -34.88
C TYR A 194 -22.20 0.05 -35.89
N GLY A 195 -22.31 1.24 -36.47
CA GLY A 195 -21.25 1.79 -37.33
C GLY A 195 -19.97 2.05 -36.51
N TYR A 196 -18.83 2.09 -37.21
CA TYR A 196 -17.51 2.34 -36.60
C TYR A 196 -17.30 3.76 -36.11
N TYR A 197 -18.25 4.68 -36.33
CA TYR A 197 -18.25 6.05 -35.80
C TYR A 197 -19.67 6.54 -35.53
N THR A 198 -19.78 7.50 -34.64
CA THR A 198 -21.02 8.23 -34.35
C THR A 198 -20.82 9.71 -34.66
N THR A 199 -21.93 10.40 -34.96
CA THR A 199 -21.97 11.84 -35.16
C THR A 199 -22.47 12.54 -33.88
N LEU A 200 -22.35 13.87 -33.85
CA LEU A 200 -22.92 14.69 -32.76
C LEU A 200 -24.42 14.42 -32.59
N LYS A 201 -25.15 14.19 -33.68
CA LYS A 201 -26.57 13.84 -33.66
C LYS A 201 -26.82 12.58 -32.79
N GLY A 202 -26.07 11.51 -32.99
CA GLY A 202 -26.19 10.30 -32.17
C GLY A 202 -25.87 10.50 -30.68
N ALA A 203 -24.97 11.44 -30.37
CA ALA A 203 -24.70 11.82 -28.97
C ALA A 203 -25.84 12.64 -28.36
N MET A 204 -26.56 13.41 -29.12
CA MET A 204 -27.71 14.22 -28.68
C MET A 204 -29.00 13.41 -28.54
N GLU A 205 -29.10 12.26 -29.19
CA GLU A 205 -30.27 11.36 -29.13
C GLU A 205 -30.25 10.41 -27.92
N LYS A 206 -29.17 10.39 -27.13
CA LYS A 206 -29.04 9.65 -25.89
C LYS A 206 -29.51 10.48 -24.69
#